data_2c49499fb2e56e545ff399408b1e22f8
#
_entry.id   2c49499fb2e56e545ff399408b1e22f8
#
_cell.length_a   1.000
_cell.length_b   1.000
_cell.length_c   1.000
_cell.angle_alpha   90.00
_cell.angle_beta   90.00
_cell.angle_gamma   90.00
#
_symmetry.space_group_name_H-M   'P 1'
#
loop_
_entity.id
_entity.type
_entity.pdbx_description
1 polymer ?
#
loop_
_entity_poly.entity_id
_entity_poly.type
_entity_poly.pdbx_seq_one_letter_code
_entity_poly.pdbx_strand_id
1 'polypeptide(L)'
;MSSADFYEKVYEVVRRVPYGRVTSYGAIARYLGAARSSRMVGYAMNMSHSKEVPAHRVVNRMGVLTGKHHFPGMHLMQQLLENEGIEVVDDQVQDFDRLFWDPSEALL
;
A
#
# COMPACT_ATOMS: atom_id res chain seq x y z
N MET A 1 2.53 -11.85 -19.25
CA MET A 1 3.36 -11.16 -18.24
C MET A 1 3.62 -12.09 -17.07
N SER A 2 4.86 -12.22 -16.66
CA SER A 2 5.19 -13.06 -15.52
C SER A 2 4.82 -12.36 -14.22
N SER A 3 4.69 -13.15 -13.13
CA SER A 3 4.44 -12.59 -11.80
C SER A 3 5.55 -11.63 -11.37
N ALA A 4 6.80 -11.92 -11.74
CA ALA A 4 7.92 -11.06 -11.40
C ALA A 4 7.79 -9.67 -12.03
N ASP A 5 7.36 -9.61 -13.30
CA ASP A 5 7.14 -8.32 -13.98
C ASP A 5 6.02 -7.54 -13.34
N PHE A 6 4.95 -8.22 -12.96
CA PHE A 6 3.83 -7.57 -12.27
C PHE A 6 4.26 -7.03 -10.91
N TYR A 7 5.03 -7.81 -10.15
CA TYR A 7 5.51 -7.38 -8.84
C TYR A 7 6.40 -6.14 -8.95
N GLU A 8 7.28 -6.10 -9.93
CA GLU A 8 8.13 -4.93 -10.13
C GLU A 8 7.30 -3.68 -10.47
N LYS A 9 6.23 -3.84 -11.25
CA LYS A 9 5.32 -2.74 -11.55
C LYS A 9 4.59 -2.26 -10.29
N VAL A 10 4.19 -3.19 -9.44
CA VAL A 10 3.58 -2.84 -8.14
C VAL A 10 4.55 -2.01 -7.32
N TYR A 11 5.80 -2.45 -7.20
CA TYR A 11 6.81 -1.74 -6.40
C TYR A 11 7.07 -0.34 -6.94
N GLU A 12 7.09 -0.17 -8.24
CA GLU A 12 7.25 1.16 -8.85
C GLU A 12 6.12 2.11 -8.45
N VAL A 13 4.89 1.62 -8.45
CA VAL A 13 3.74 2.43 -8.04
C VAL A 13 3.85 2.77 -6.54
N VAL A 14 4.19 1.79 -5.72
CA VAL A 14 4.29 2.00 -4.26
C VAL A 14 5.35 3.05 -3.94
N ARG A 15 6.48 3.04 -4.65
CA ARG A 15 7.54 4.04 -4.45
C ARG A 15 7.05 5.46 -4.71
N ARG A 16 6.00 5.63 -5.50
CA ARG A 16 5.46 6.95 -5.84
C ARG A 16 4.42 7.46 -4.87
N VAL A 17 3.93 6.60 -3.97
CA VAL A 17 2.97 7.03 -2.94
C VAL A 17 3.67 8.05 -2.03
N PRO A 18 3.14 9.27 -1.94
CA PRO A 18 3.83 10.33 -1.19
C PRO A 18 3.86 10.06 0.32
N TYR A 19 4.85 10.62 0.96
CA TYR A 19 4.93 10.68 2.42
C TYR A 19 3.64 11.31 2.96
N GLY A 20 3.07 10.73 4.00
CA GLY A 20 1.85 11.26 4.60
C GLY A 20 0.57 10.85 3.88
N ARG A 21 0.68 10.00 2.86
CA ARG A 21 -0.49 9.51 2.10
C ARG A 21 -0.51 7.99 2.09
N VAL A 22 -1.67 7.43 1.77
CA VAL A 22 -1.83 5.97 1.65
C VAL A 22 -2.58 5.65 0.38
N THR A 23 -2.40 4.41 -0.09
CA THR A 23 -3.18 3.88 -1.21
C THR A 23 -3.68 2.49 -0.83
N SER A 24 -4.42 1.85 -1.73
CA SER A 24 -4.99 0.53 -1.47
C SER A 24 -4.53 -0.49 -2.50
N TYR A 25 -4.64 -1.77 -2.14
CA TYR A 25 -4.32 -2.87 -3.05
C TYR A 25 -5.14 -2.76 -4.34
N GLY A 26 -6.44 -2.44 -4.21
CA GLY A 26 -7.32 -2.32 -5.37
C GLY A 26 -6.99 -1.14 -6.26
N ALA A 27 -6.59 -0.02 -5.67
CA ALA A 27 -6.21 1.16 -6.45
C ALA A 27 -4.97 0.90 -7.28
N ILE A 28 -3.97 0.22 -6.71
CA ILE A 28 -2.77 -0.18 -7.45
C ILE A 28 -3.14 -1.13 -8.58
N ALA A 29 -3.98 -2.14 -8.29
CA ALA A 29 -4.39 -3.11 -9.31
C ALA A 29 -5.11 -2.42 -10.48
N ARG A 30 -6.03 -1.51 -10.18
CA ARG A 30 -6.75 -0.77 -11.24
C ARG A 30 -5.80 0.05 -12.09
N TYR A 31 -4.86 0.74 -11.47
CA TYR A 31 -3.87 1.54 -12.21
C TYR A 31 -3.06 0.67 -13.17
N LEU A 32 -2.72 -0.54 -12.76
CA LEU A 32 -1.92 -1.45 -13.59
C LEU A 32 -2.76 -2.22 -14.59
N GLY A 33 -4.06 -1.91 -14.73
CA GLY A 33 -4.95 -2.56 -15.67
C GLY A 33 -5.36 -3.97 -15.25
N ALA A 34 -5.26 -4.29 -13.98
CA ALA A 34 -5.50 -5.62 -13.43
C ALA A 34 -6.47 -5.55 -12.24
N ALA A 35 -7.65 -4.94 -12.47
CA ALA A 35 -8.59 -4.62 -11.40
C ALA A 35 -9.03 -5.83 -10.57
N ARG A 36 -8.95 -7.05 -11.14
CA ARG A 36 -9.30 -8.28 -10.41
C ARG A 36 -8.11 -8.88 -9.68
N SER A 37 -6.96 -8.21 -9.72
CA SER A 37 -5.70 -8.76 -9.20
C SER A 37 -5.23 -8.05 -7.93
N SER A 38 -6.15 -7.50 -7.13
CA SER A 38 -5.75 -6.90 -5.83
C SER A 38 -5.06 -7.93 -4.94
N ARG A 39 -5.45 -9.21 -5.04
CA ARG A 39 -4.78 -10.29 -4.30
C ARG A 39 -3.31 -10.42 -4.73
N MET A 40 -3.03 -10.29 -6.02
CA MET A 40 -1.65 -10.35 -6.52
C MET A 40 -0.83 -9.16 -6.02
N VAL A 41 -1.46 -7.99 -5.90
CA VAL A 41 -0.79 -6.85 -5.27
C VAL A 41 -0.44 -7.18 -3.82
N GLY A 42 -1.36 -7.82 -3.10
CA GLY A 42 -1.11 -8.29 -1.73
C GLY A 42 0.09 -9.23 -1.67
N TYR A 43 0.18 -10.19 -2.59
CA TYR A 43 1.32 -11.11 -2.67
C TYR A 43 2.62 -10.35 -2.91
N ALA A 44 2.60 -9.37 -3.82
CA ALA A 44 3.78 -8.55 -4.08
C ALA A 44 4.23 -7.82 -2.81
N MET A 45 3.28 -7.28 -2.05
CA MET A 45 3.61 -6.58 -0.80
C MET A 45 4.19 -7.52 0.24
N ASN A 46 3.72 -8.78 0.28
CA ASN A 46 4.29 -9.79 1.19
C ASN A 46 5.76 -10.07 0.87
N MET A 47 6.15 -9.91 -0.38
CA MET A 47 7.51 -10.18 -0.86
C MET A 47 8.37 -8.92 -0.89
N SER A 48 7.91 -7.82 -0.31
CA SER A 48 8.58 -6.52 -0.44
C SER A 48 9.73 -6.30 0.56
N HIS A 49 10.02 -7.25 1.44
CA HIS A 49 11.01 -7.07 2.52
C HIS A 49 12.40 -6.67 2.03
N SER A 50 12.82 -7.22 0.89
CA SER A 50 14.13 -6.94 0.31
C SER A 50 14.09 -5.77 -0.67
N LYS A 51 12.95 -5.12 -0.79
CA LYS A 51 12.76 -4.00 -1.71
C LYS A 51 12.69 -2.70 -0.91
N GLU A 52 13.23 -1.63 -1.46
CA GLU A 52 13.17 -0.32 -0.84
C GLU A 52 11.87 0.37 -1.26
N VAL A 53 10.76 -0.07 -0.67
CA VAL A 53 9.44 0.48 -0.95
C VAL A 53 8.73 0.83 0.36
N PRO A 54 7.94 1.91 0.39
CA PRO A 54 7.17 2.27 1.58
C PRO A 54 5.92 1.40 1.71
N ALA A 55 6.12 0.11 1.99
CA ALA A 55 5.05 -0.87 2.04
C ALA A 55 3.96 -0.52 3.07
N HIS A 56 4.32 0.24 4.10
CA HIS A 56 3.37 0.67 5.13
C HIS A 56 2.29 1.64 4.59
N ARG A 57 2.50 2.22 3.41
CA ARG A 57 1.53 3.15 2.80
C ARG A 57 0.47 2.42 1.97
N VAL A 58 0.46 1.08 2.00
CA VAL A 58 -0.55 0.30 1.27
C VAL A 58 -1.47 -0.38 2.29
N VAL A 59 -2.74 -0.04 2.24
CA VAL A 59 -3.78 -0.54 3.15
C VAL A 59 -4.92 -1.13 2.33
N ASN A 60 -5.93 -1.69 2.98
CA ASN A 60 -7.08 -2.16 2.22
C ASN A 60 -8.01 -0.98 1.86
N ARG A 61 -9.07 -1.27 1.12
CA ARG A 61 -9.99 -0.22 0.64
C ARG A 61 -10.71 0.55 1.74
N MET A 62 -10.71 0.01 2.96
CA MET A 62 -11.30 0.67 4.12
C MET A 62 -10.27 1.37 4.99
N GLY A 63 -9.02 1.40 4.57
CA GLY A 63 -7.95 1.97 5.36
C GLY A 63 -7.41 1.07 6.44
N VAL A 64 -7.75 -0.22 6.43
CA VAL A 64 -7.34 -1.15 7.47
C VAL A 64 -5.95 -1.71 7.16
N LEU A 65 -5.13 -1.83 8.20
CA LEU A 65 -3.74 -2.31 8.12
C LEU A 65 -3.70 -3.83 8.03
N THR A 66 -4.29 -4.40 6.97
CA THR A 66 -4.37 -5.84 6.81
C THR A 66 -3.00 -6.49 6.58
N GLY A 67 -2.02 -5.72 6.10
CA GLY A 67 -0.67 -6.21 5.86
C GLY A 67 0.25 -6.15 7.07
N LYS A 68 -0.23 -5.76 8.24
CA LYS A 68 0.64 -5.55 9.41
C LYS A 68 1.41 -6.82 9.83
N HIS A 69 0.86 -7.97 9.53
CA HIS A 69 1.48 -9.26 9.91
C HIS A 69 2.75 -9.56 9.10
N HIS A 70 2.98 -8.84 8.02
CA HIS A 70 4.17 -9.04 7.19
C HIS A 70 5.33 -8.14 7.62
N PHE A 71 5.10 -7.28 8.61
CA PHE A 71 6.15 -6.45 9.18
C PHE A 71 6.75 -7.14 10.41
N PRO A 72 8.05 -6.94 10.70
CA PRO A 72 8.63 -7.47 11.93
C PRO A 72 8.03 -6.74 13.13
N GLY A 73 7.19 -7.42 13.88
CA GLY A 73 6.46 -6.84 15.02
C GLY A 73 5.07 -6.35 14.62
N MET A 74 4.13 -6.51 15.54
CA MET A 74 2.71 -6.24 15.31
C MET A 74 2.39 -4.76 15.12
N HIS A 75 3.27 -3.88 15.57
CA HIS A 75 2.98 -2.43 15.61
C HIS A 75 3.85 -1.61 14.69
N LEU A 76 4.78 -2.23 13.97
CA LEU A 76 5.72 -1.47 13.15
C LEU A 76 5.01 -0.69 12.04
N MET A 77 4.06 -1.32 11.35
CA MET A 77 3.32 -0.66 10.28
C MET A 77 2.61 0.60 10.80
N GLN A 78 1.92 0.47 11.93
CA GLN A 78 1.26 1.61 12.55
C GLN A 78 2.25 2.70 12.94
N GLN A 79 3.38 2.33 13.55
CA GLN A 79 4.39 3.30 13.94
C GLN A 79 4.93 4.08 12.75
N LEU A 80 5.18 3.38 11.63
CA LEU A 80 5.67 4.03 10.42
C LEU A 80 4.66 5.05 9.88
N LEU A 81 3.38 4.70 9.90
CA LEU A 81 2.32 5.61 9.47
C LEU A 81 2.20 6.80 10.43
N GLU A 82 2.24 6.54 11.74
CA GLU A 82 2.14 7.61 12.74
C GLU A 82 3.33 8.55 12.65
N ASN A 83 4.51 8.05 12.31
CA ASN A 83 5.69 8.90 12.10
C ASN A 83 5.50 9.85 10.93
N GLU A 84 4.58 9.54 10.02
CA GLU A 84 4.24 10.42 8.89
C GLU A 84 3.04 11.33 9.19
N GLY A 85 2.59 11.35 10.43
CA GLY A 85 1.46 12.20 10.83
C GLY A 85 0.09 11.58 10.55
N ILE A 86 0.03 10.29 10.24
CA ILE A 86 -1.22 9.59 9.94
C ILE A 86 -1.75 8.96 11.22
N GLU A 87 -2.96 9.33 11.62
CA GLU A 87 -3.59 8.74 12.81
C GLU A 87 -4.16 7.37 12.49
N VAL A 88 -3.90 6.39 13.37
CA VAL A 88 -4.41 5.03 13.24
C VAL A 88 -5.13 4.66 14.53
N VAL A 89 -6.38 4.20 14.42
CA VAL A 89 -7.18 3.75 15.55
C VAL A 89 -7.76 2.38 15.19
N ASP A 90 -7.57 1.40 16.06
CA ASP A 90 -8.05 0.03 15.86
C ASP A 90 -7.64 -0.52 14.49
N ASP A 91 -6.36 -0.38 14.16
CA ASP A 91 -5.76 -0.83 12.90
C ASP A 91 -6.36 -0.16 11.65
N GLN A 92 -6.99 1.00 11.79
CA GLN A 92 -7.60 1.68 10.66
C GLN A 92 -7.09 3.12 10.57
N VAL A 93 -6.66 3.51 9.37
CA VAL A 93 -6.26 4.89 9.07
C VAL A 93 -7.46 5.80 9.24
N GLN A 94 -7.28 6.86 10.03
CA GLN A 94 -8.29 7.89 10.20
C GLN A 94 -8.16 8.91 9.08
N ASP A 95 -9.28 9.55 8.72
CA ASP A 95 -9.28 10.55 7.66
C ASP A 95 -8.86 9.94 6.31
N PHE A 96 -9.26 8.69 6.09
CA PHE A 96 -8.78 7.92 4.95
C PHE A 96 -9.08 8.61 3.61
N ASP A 97 -10.29 9.16 3.45
CA ASP A 97 -10.68 9.79 2.19
C ASP A 97 -9.75 10.95 1.82
N ARG A 98 -9.32 11.72 2.82
CA ARG A 98 -8.41 12.83 2.60
C ARG A 98 -7.00 12.38 2.29
N LEU A 99 -6.58 11.28 2.90
CA LEU A 99 -5.21 10.76 2.79
C LEU A 99 -5.03 9.81 1.61
N PHE A 100 -6.14 9.33 1.03
CA PHE A 100 -6.07 8.37 -0.06
C PHE A 100 -5.46 8.98 -1.32
N TRP A 101 -4.46 8.32 -1.84
CA TRP A 101 -3.76 8.69 -3.06
C TRP A 101 -4.09 7.66 -4.12
N ASP A 102 -4.74 8.09 -5.20
CA ASP A 102 -5.15 7.20 -6.28
C ASP A 102 -4.15 7.33 -7.42
N PRO A 103 -3.35 6.28 -7.69
CA PRO A 103 -2.36 6.37 -8.77
C PRO A 103 -3.00 6.61 -10.14
N SER A 104 -4.24 6.16 -10.35
CA SER A 104 -4.94 6.39 -11.62
C SER A 104 -5.22 7.86 -11.89
N GLU A 105 -5.32 8.66 -10.84
CA GLU A 105 -5.50 10.11 -10.97
C GLU A 105 -4.16 10.85 -10.91
N ALA A 106 -3.28 10.42 -10.01
CA ALA A 106 -2.05 11.14 -9.73
C ALA A 106 -0.96 10.93 -10.79
N LEU A 107 -0.97 9.77 -11.44
CA LEU A 107 0.08 9.37 -12.39
C LEU A 107 -0.43 9.39 -13.84
N LEU A 108 -1.29 10.31 -14.16
CA LEU A 108 -1.78 10.47 -15.54
C LEU A 108 -0.65 10.84 -16.50
#